data_e2e47cac35efa3843fe1c2d97c6d6849
#
_entry.id   e2e47cac35efa3843fe1c2d97c6d6849
#
_cell.length_a   1.000
_cell.length_b   1.000
_cell.length_c   1.000
_cell.angle_alpha   90.00
_cell.angle_beta   90.00
_cell.angle_gamma   90.00
#
_symmetry.space_group_name_H-M   'P 1'
#
loop_
_entity.id
_entity.type
_entity.pdbx_description
1 polymer ?
#
loop_
_entity_poly.entity_id
_entity_poly.type
_entity_poly.pdbx_seq_one_letter_code
_entity_poly.pdbx_strand_id
1 'polypeptide(L)'
;MVWIIVVVLVIICLVLVFRLKQQQERVSALYRSDKLKSHFVKSLVYEIRSPLQSVMKLAEMMGKKDLYLSKEEKKHVADQIGYHSSLMDTLLDEVEVYADSNKKGHHVTDERFSPNRVCERCIDANLHNVPEGVKMTFRQETGHSVFVSADRHLVELVLNKLIILACRFSKKGEITVGCRYEENSHRLTFVVQDMGGGIPEGRGDALFNWYNDPDDVFDETEIDLSVSQKLASKLGGFIHWDDTYKNGTRMEFVLPVR
;
A
#
# COMPACT_ATOMS: atom_id res chain seq x y z
N MET A 1 -14.03 59.34 17.57
CA MET A 1 -14.28 58.25 18.48
C MET A 1 -15.11 57.13 17.87
N VAL A 2 -16.27 57.37 17.28
CA VAL A 2 -17.17 56.36 16.69
C VAL A 2 -16.47 55.52 15.60
N TRP A 3 -15.72 56.13 14.70
CA TRP A 3 -14.99 55.43 13.64
C TRP A 3 -13.92 54.43 14.16
N ILE A 4 -13.25 54.77 15.25
CA ILE A 4 -12.25 53.89 15.86
C ILE A 4 -12.93 52.65 16.44
N ILE A 5 -14.08 52.79 17.07
CA ILE A 5 -14.87 51.70 17.62
C ILE A 5 -15.36 50.79 16.50
N VAL A 6 -15.84 51.32 15.39
CA VAL A 6 -16.26 50.50 14.23
C VAL A 6 -15.11 49.72 13.64
N VAL A 7 -13.94 50.33 13.46
CA VAL A 7 -12.74 49.61 12.95
C VAL A 7 -12.33 48.49 13.89
N VAL A 8 -12.33 48.74 15.20
CA VAL A 8 -11.99 47.68 16.19
C VAL A 8 -12.99 46.52 16.15
N LEU A 9 -14.29 46.80 16.05
CA LEU A 9 -15.33 45.77 15.91
C LEU A 9 -15.18 44.97 14.62
N VAL A 10 -14.84 45.59 13.49
CA VAL A 10 -14.58 44.89 12.23
C VAL A 10 -13.36 43.97 12.36
N ILE A 11 -12.28 44.41 12.98
CA ILE A 11 -11.08 43.59 13.20
C ILE A 11 -11.42 42.41 14.10
N ILE A 12 -12.17 42.61 15.19
CA ILE A 12 -12.61 41.55 16.09
C ILE A 12 -13.45 40.49 15.33
N CYS A 13 -14.41 40.98 14.49
CA CYS A 13 -15.22 40.08 13.67
C CYS A 13 -14.36 39.27 12.69
N LEU A 14 -13.40 39.90 12.02
CA LEU A 14 -12.49 39.19 11.10
C LEU A 14 -11.64 38.12 11.82
N VAL A 15 -11.13 38.47 13.02
CA VAL A 15 -10.36 37.52 13.84
C VAL A 15 -11.25 36.35 14.28
N LEU A 16 -12.49 36.60 14.69
CA LEU A 16 -13.45 35.57 15.07
C LEU A 16 -13.81 34.66 13.90
N VAL A 17 -14.10 35.22 12.75
CA VAL A 17 -14.38 34.46 11.53
C VAL A 17 -13.17 33.58 11.15
N PHE A 18 -11.95 34.12 11.20
CA PHE A 18 -10.74 33.37 10.94
C PHE A 18 -10.53 32.20 11.92
N ARG A 19 -10.75 32.46 13.21
CA ARG A 19 -10.68 31.44 14.27
C ARG A 19 -11.72 30.34 14.09
N LEU A 20 -12.96 30.71 13.74
CA LEU A 20 -14.03 29.75 13.48
C LEU A 20 -13.69 28.86 12.25
N LYS A 21 -13.19 29.45 11.17
CA LYS A 21 -12.76 28.71 9.99
C LYS A 21 -11.62 27.74 10.31
N GLN A 22 -10.64 28.16 11.08
CA GLN A 22 -9.52 27.32 11.51
C GLN A 22 -10.00 26.16 12.42
N GLN A 23 -10.96 26.40 13.33
CA GLN A 23 -11.57 25.35 14.13
C GLN A 23 -12.35 24.34 13.28
N GLN A 24 -13.11 24.81 12.30
CA GLN A 24 -13.88 23.98 11.40
C GLN A 24 -12.97 23.07 10.57
N GLU A 25 -11.84 23.60 10.09
CA GLU A 25 -10.83 22.79 9.38
C GLU A 25 -10.20 21.72 10.30
N ARG A 26 -9.91 22.04 11.55
CA ARG A 26 -9.39 21.04 12.52
C ARG A 26 -10.40 19.95 12.83
N VAL A 27 -11.66 20.29 13.04
CA VAL A 27 -12.73 19.32 13.31
C VAL A 27 -12.95 18.42 12.11
N SER A 28 -12.97 18.97 10.91
CA SER A 28 -13.10 18.19 9.67
C SER A 28 -11.91 17.23 9.46
N ALA A 29 -10.69 17.67 9.76
CA ALA A 29 -9.51 16.84 9.68
C ALA A 29 -9.54 15.67 10.69
N LEU A 30 -10.00 15.93 11.93
CA LEU A 30 -10.17 14.89 12.95
C LEU A 30 -11.25 13.88 12.54
N TYR A 31 -12.40 14.35 12.06
CA TYR A 31 -13.49 13.50 11.61
C TYR A 31 -13.07 12.61 10.43
N ARG A 32 -12.32 13.18 9.47
CA ARG A 32 -11.74 12.43 8.34
C ARG A 32 -10.78 11.36 8.83
N SER A 33 -9.88 11.71 9.76
CA SER A 33 -8.93 10.74 10.33
C SER A 33 -9.63 9.56 11.01
N ASP A 34 -10.72 9.80 11.71
CA ASP A 34 -11.48 8.77 12.43
C ASP A 34 -12.26 7.86 11.45
N LYS A 35 -12.89 8.46 10.43
CA LYS A 35 -13.56 7.72 9.34
C LYS A 35 -12.58 6.80 8.62
N LEU A 36 -11.36 7.26 8.38
CA LEU A 36 -10.25 6.48 7.83
C LEU A 36 -9.91 5.25 8.64
N LYS A 37 -9.67 5.48 9.93
CA LYS A 37 -9.35 4.38 10.85
C LYS A 37 -10.44 3.32 10.81
N SER A 38 -11.70 3.76 10.80
CA SER A 38 -12.85 2.86 10.75
C SER A 38 -12.91 2.06 9.45
N HIS A 39 -12.67 2.69 8.30
CA HIS A 39 -12.63 2.00 7.00
C HIS A 39 -11.44 1.06 6.89
N PHE A 40 -10.26 1.50 7.29
CA PHE A 40 -9.06 0.66 7.33
C PHE A 40 -9.27 -0.60 8.18
N VAL A 41 -9.81 -0.44 9.40
CA VAL A 41 -10.12 -1.59 10.25
C VAL A 41 -11.14 -2.52 9.61
N LYS A 42 -12.16 -1.99 8.94
CA LYS A 42 -13.15 -2.81 8.21
C LYS A 42 -12.50 -3.58 7.06
N SER A 43 -11.69 -2.93 6.24
CA SER A 43 -10.97 -3.58 5.13
C SER A 43 -10.12 -4.73 5.64
N LEU A 44 -9.28 -4.47 6.65
CA LEU A 44 -8.45 -5.49 7.28
C LEU A 44 -9.24 -6.68 7.82
N VAL A 45 -10.39 -6.42 8.47
CA VAL A 45 -11.25 -7.51 8.95
C VAL A 45 -11.74 -8.40 7.80
N TYR A 46 -12.06 -7.82 6.65
CA TYR A 46 -12.45 -8.58 5.46
C TYR A 46 -11.26 -9.34 4.87
N GLU A 47 -10.11 -8.70 4.76
CA GLU A 47 -8.89 -9.30 4.21
C GLU A 47 -8.35 -10.45 5.08
N ILE A 48 -8.42 -10.34 6.42
CA ILE A 48 -8.04 -11.41 7.34
C ILE A 48 -9.05 -12.56 7.32
N ARG A 49 -10.33 -12.29 7.12
CA ARG A 49 -11.38 -13.32 7.13
C ARG A 49 -11.18 -14.38 6.06
N SER A 50 -10.77 -13.98 4.86
CA SER A 50 -10.57 -14.90 3.73
C SER A 50 -9.48 -15.94 4.00
N PRO A 51 -8.23 -15.59 4.32
CA PRO A 51 -7.18 -16.54 4.62
C PRO A 51 -7.50 -17.36 5.86
N LEU A 52 -8.12 -16.79 6.89
CA LEU A 52 -8.55 -17.50 8.08
C LEU A 52 -9.54 -18.63 7.74
N GLN A 53 -10.55 -18.33 6.91
CA GLN A 53 -11.51 -19.35 6.46
C GLN A 53 -10.84 -20.44 5.62
N SER A 54 -9.85 -20.08 4.81
CA SER A 54 -9.07 -21.06 4.04
C SER A 54 -8.28 -22.00 4.96
N VAL A 55 -7.58 -21.45 5.95
CA VAL A 55 -6.85 -22.25 6.96
C VAL A 55 -7.80 -23.17 7.72
N MET A 56 -8.96 -22.66 8.16
CA MET A 56 -9.97 -23.46 8.86
C MET A 56 -10.47 -24.63 8.00
N LYS A 57 -10.80 -24.41 6.73
CA LYS A 57 -11.24 -25.47 5.79
C LYS A 57 -10.15 -26.53 5.58
N LEU A 58 -8.90 -26.08 5.38
CA LEU A 58 -7.77 -27.00 5.19
C LEU A 58 -7.49 -27.83 6.45
N ALA A 59 -7.56 -27.21 7.63
CA ALA A 59 -7.44 -27.90 8.91
C ALA A 59 -8.57 -28.90 9.14
N GLU A 60 -9.81 -28.55 8.78
CA GLU A 60 -10.97 -29.44 8.84
C GLU A 60 -10.81 -30.65 7.90
N MET A 61 -10.27 -30.45 6.69
CA MET A 61 -9.94 -31.54 5.78
C MET A 61 -8.91 -32.49 6.39
N MET A 62 -7.87 -31.97 7.03
CA MET A 62 -6.85 -32.82 7.68
C MET A 62 -7.39 -33.57 8.91
N GLY A 63 -8.41 -33.04 9.58
CA GLY A 63 -9.04 -33.67 10.76
C GLY A 63 -10.06 -34.77 10.45
N LYS A 64 -10.51 -34.92 9.19
CA LYS A 64 -11.50 -35.94 8.80
C LYS A 64 -10.85 -37.32 8.80
N LYS A 65 -11.36 -38.21 9.68
CA LYS A 65 -10.85 -39.59 9.83
C LYS A 65 -11.05 -40.48 8.59
N ASP A 66 -12.07 -40.16 7.79
CA ASP A 66 -12.47 -40.94 6.62
C ASP A 66 -11.79 -40.42 5.31
N LEU A 67 -11.00 -39.37 5.38
CA LEU A 67 -10.30 -38.81 4.23
C LEU A 67 -8.84 -39.28 4.21
N TYR A 68 -8.55 -40.21 3.31
CA TYR A 68 -7.18 -40.71 3.14
C TYR A 68 -6.43 -39.76 2.18
N LEU A 69 -5.60 -38.89 2.75
CA LEU A 69 -4.71 -38.04 1.97
C LEU A 69 -3.36 -38.71 1.76
N SER A 70 -2.87 -38.71 0.53
CA SER A 70 -1.50 -39.12 0.19
C SER A 70 -0.48 -38.19 0.85
N LYS A 71 0.80 -38.61 0.83
CA LYS A 71 1.89 -37.79 1.38
C LYS A 71 2.03 -36.44 0.65
N GLU A 72 1.86 -36.46 -0.67
CA GLU A 72 1.91 -35.30 -1.54
C GLU A 72 0.74 -34.33 -1.27
N GLU A 73 -0.48 -34.86 -1.10
CA GLU A 73 -1.66 -34.05 -0.77
C GLU A 73 -1.54 -33.42 0.63
N LYS A 74 -1.04 -34.16 1.61
CA LYS A 74 -0.75 -33.62 2.96
C LYS A 74 0.27 -32.50 2.90
N LYS A 75 1.32 -32.65 2.09
CA LYS A 75 2.32 -31.62 1.88
C LYS A 75 1.69 -30.38 1.24
N HIS A 76 0.90 -30.55 0.19
CA HIS A 76 0.20 -29.45 -0.49
C HIS A 76 -0.72 -28.69 0.48
N VAL A 77 -1.50 -29.40 1.30
CA VAL A 77 -2.35 -28.76 2.32
C VAL A 77 -1.52 -28.00 3.35
N ALA A 78 -0.40 -28.54 3.81
CA ALA A 78 0.51 -27.86 4.73
C ALA A 78 1.12 -26.59 4.11
N ASP A 79 1.54 -26.66 2.84
CA ASP A 79 2.07 -25.52 2.10
C ASP A 79 1.01 -24.40 1.95
N GLN A 80 -0.25 -24.77 1.67
CA GLN A 80 -1.38 -23.82 1.61
C GLN A 80 -1.69 -23.20 2.98
N ILE A 81 -1.67 -23.96 4.06
CA ILE A 81 -1.84 -23.43 5.42
C ILE A 81 -0.71 -22.43 5.74
N GLY A 82 0.53 -22.79 5.43
CA GLY A 82 1.69 -21.91 5.60
C GLY A 82 1.55 -20.60 4.83
N TYR A 83 1.11 -20.68 3.58
CA TYR A 83 0.85 -19.52 2.74
C TYR A 83 -0.20 -18.58 3.36
N HIS A 84 -1.38 -19.09 3.72
CA HIS A 84 -2.44 -18.28 4.31
C HIS A 84 -2.07 -17.71 5.69
N SER A 85 -1.26 -18.45 6.48
CA SER A 85 -0.72 -17.95 7.74
C SER A 85 0.23 -16.77 7.52
N SER A 86 1.15 -16.89 6.57
CA SER A 86 2.07 -15.80 6.21
C SER A 86 1.34 -14.55 5.69
N LEU A 87 0.24 -14.75 4.95
CA LEU A 87 -0.61 -13.63 4.51
C LEU A 87 -1.27 -12.93 5.70
N MET A 88 -1.76 -13.69 6.70
CA MET A 88 -2.32 -13.08 7.92
C MET A 88 -1.27 -12.32 8.72
N ASP A 89 -0.05 -12.85 8.85
CA ASP A 89 1.06 -12.15 9.51
C ASP A 89 1.34 -10.81 8.82
N THR A 90 1.39 -10.80 7.48
CA THR A 90 1.56 -9.57 6.69
C THR A 90 0.46 -8.53 6.98
N LEU A 91 -0.81 -8.96 7.05
CA LEU A 91 -1.94 -8.07 7.36
C LEU A 91 -1.87 -7.55 8.82
N LEU A 92 -1.40 -8.36 9.76
CA LEU A 92 -1.21 -7.94 11.15
C LEU A 92 -0.08 -6.90 11.27
N ASP A 93 1.01 -7.08 10.52
CA ASP A 93 2.10 -6.11 10.44
C ASP A 93 1.61 -4.75 9.89
N GLU A 94 0.71 -4.77 8.91
CA GLU A 94 0.06 -3.54 8.41
C GLU A 94 -0.76 -2.83 9.49
N VAL A 95 -1.49 -3.60 10.33
CA VAL A 95 -2.23 -3.04 11.48
C VAL A 95 -1.28 -2.36 12.44
N GLU A 96 -0.19 -3.03 12.81
CA GLU A 96 0.80 -2.51 13.74
C GLU A 96 1.43 -1.23 13.20
N VAL A 97 1.85 -1.24 11.94
CA VAL A 97 2.41 -0.07 11.25
C VAL A 97 1.40 1.08 11.20
N TYR A 98 0.13 0.79 10.95
CA TYR A 98 -0.92 1.82 10.94
C TYR A 98 -1.24 2.36 12.33
N ALA A 99 -1.30 1.50 13.34
CA ALA A 99 -1.57 1.87 14.73
C ALA A 99 -0.44 2.75 15.31
N ASP A 100 0.81 2.42 15.00
CA ASP A 100 1.99 3.15 15.47
C ASP A 100 2.31 4.41 14.67
N SER A 101 1.56 4.70 13.60
CA SER A 101 1.77 5.92 12.80
C SER A 101 1.67 7.22 13.62
N ASN A 102 1.10 7.18 14.81
CA ASN A 102 0.99 8.29 15.74
C ASN A 102 2.06 8.29 16.86
N LYS A 103 2.87 7.23 16.98
CA LYS A 103 3.97 7.18 17.96
C LYS A 103 5.29 7.42 17.24
N LYS A 104 6.04 8.43 17.68
CA LYS A 104 7.44 8.60 17.31
C LYS A 104 8.21 7.42 17.90
N GLY A 105 8.56 6.41 17.13
CA GLY A 105 9.39 5.32 17.62
C GLY A 105 9.17 3.93 17.06
N HIS A 106 8.59 3.78 15.87
CA HIS A 106 8.72 2.49 15.18
C HIS A 106 10.20 2.32 14.80
N HIS A 107 10.84 1.26 15.31
CA HIS A 107 12.19 0.91 14.90
C HIS A 107 12.14 0.40 13.46
N VAL A 108 12.42 1.29 12.50
CA VAL A 108 12.72 0.88 11.13
C VAL A 108 13.96 0.01 11.20
N THR A 109 13.82 -1.25 10.84
CA THR A 109 14.94 -2.21 10.84
C THR A 109 15.80 -1.93 9.62
N ASP A 110 17.04 -1.53 9.83
CA ASP A 110 17.98 -1.28 8.72
C ASP A 110 18.67 -2.60 8.34
N GLU A 111 18.23 -3.22 7.27
CA GLU A 111 18.74 -4.49 6.75
C GLU A 111 19.36 -4.29 5.38
N ARG A 112 20.51 -4.94 5.15
CA ARG A 112 21.18 -4.90 3.83
C ARG A 112 20.60 -5.96 2.91
N PHE A 113 20.04 -5.56 1.78
CA PHE A 113 19.42 -6.47 0.80
C PHE A 113 19.71 -6.07 -0.65
N SER A 114 19.48 -7.02 -1.57
CA SER A 114 19.49 -6.78 -3.02
C SER A 114 18.09 -6.38 -3.49
N PRO A 115 17.90 -5.18 -4.10
CA PRO A 115 16.60 -4.75 -4.63
C PRO A 115 16.04 -5.71 -5.69
N ASN A 116 16.89 -6.26 -6.55
CA ASN A 116 16.48 -7.23 -7.56
C ASN A 116 15.83 -8.46 -6.92
N ARG A 117 16.44 -8.99 -5.84
CA ARG A 117 15.88 -10.15 -5.13
C ARG A 117 14.57 -9.84 -4.43
N VAL A 118 14.37 -8.62 -3.98
CA VAL A 118 13.08 -8.19 -3.43
C VAL A 118 12.02 -8.22 -4.52
N CYS A 119 12.31 -7.68 -5.71
CA CYS A 119 11.39 -7.75 -6.85
C CYS A 119 11.03 -9.20 -7.22
N GLU A 120 12.03 -10.08 -7.35
CA GLU A 120 11.82 -11.49 -7.68
C GLU A 120 10.93 -12.19 -6.64
N ARG A 121 11.20 -12.00 -5.33
CA ARG A 121 10.39 -12.58 -4.25
C ARG A 121 8.96 -12.07 -4.25
N CYS A 122 8.75 -10.78 -4.47
CA CYS A 122 7.40 -10.20 -4.55
C CYS A 122 6.64 -10.73 -5.79
N ILE A 123 7.33 -10.93 -6.91
CA ILE A 123 6.74 -11.57 -8.09
C ILE A 123 6.30 -12.99 -7.74
N ASP A 124 7.21 -13.81 -7.20
CA ASP A 124 6.92 -15.21 -6.86
C ASP A 124 5.75 -15.32 -5.87
N ALA A 125 5.71 -14.45 -4.86
CA ALA A 125 4.63 -14.40 -3.88
C ALA A 125 3.27 -14.05 -4.51
N ASN A 126 3.24 -13.31 -5.62
CA ASN A 126 2.01 -12.83 -6.26
C ASN A 126 1.62 -13.57 -7.55
N LEU A 127 2.35 -14.62 -7.96
CA LEU A 127 2.03 -15.37 -9.18
C LEU A 127 0.58 -15.90 -9.20
N HIS A 128 0.05 -16.28 -8.04
CA HIS A 128 -1.33 -16.76 -7.91
C HIS A 128 -2.41 -15.68 -8.07
N ASN A 129 -2.03 -14.38 -7.93
CA ASN A 129 -2.91 -13.24 -8.13
C ASN A 129 -2.97 -12.80 -9.61
N VAL A 130 -2.08 -13.33 -10.46
CA VAL A 130 -2.00 -12.93 -11.87
C VAL A 130 -3.22 -13.45 -12.62
N PRO A 131 -4.00 -12.58 -13.28
CA PRO A 131 -5.17 -13.02 -14.04
C PRO A 131 -4.80 -13.91 -15.22
N GLU A 132 -5.73 -14.77 -15.63
CA GLU A 132 -5.56 -15.60 -16.81
C GLU A 132 -5.31 -14.73 -18.06
N GLY A 133 -4.30 -15.08 -18.85
CA GLY A 133 -3.90 -14.32 -20.05
C GLY A 133 -3.01 -13.09 -19.77
N VAL A 134 -2.64 -12.85 -18.53
CA VAL A 134 -1.65 -11.84 -18.13
C VAL A 134 -0.33 -12.53 -17.80
N LYS A 135 0.81 -11.90 -18.17
CA LYS A 135 2.14 -12.34 -17.76
C LYS A 135 2.69 -11.39 -16.72
N MET A 136 3.43 -11.90 -15.74
CA MET A 136 4.21 -11.09 -14.81
C MET A 136 5.69 -11.35 -15.06
N THR A 137 6.46 -10.26 -15.23
CA THR A 137 7.89 -10.35 -15.55
C THR A 137 8.72 -9.43 -14.69
N PHE A 138 9.95 -9.86 -14.44
CA PHE A 138 10.98 -9.04 -13.80
C PHE A 138 11.76 -8.26 -14.85
N ARG A 139 11.85 -6.94 -14.69
CA ARG A 139 12.68 -6.07 -15.50
C ARG A 139 13.88 -5.59 -14.71
N GLN A 140 15.03 -6.15 -15.05
CA GLN A 140 16.27 -5.78 -14.40
C GLN A 140 16.83 -4.48 -15.00
N GLU A 141 16.82 -3.41 -14.22
CA GLU A 141 17.45 -2.12 -14.57
C GLU A 141 18.63 -1.81 -13.65
N THR A 142 18.76 -2.54 -12.54
CA THR A 142 19.84 -2.37 -11.56
C THR A 142 20.83 -3.51 -11.67
N GLY A 143 22.12 -3.21 -11.52
CA GLY A 143 23.19 -4.23 -11.56
C GLY A 143 23.02 -5.30 -10.47
N HIS A 144 23.44 -6.52 -10.74
CA HIS A 144 23.32 -7.66 -9.82
C HIS A 144 24.03 -7.47 -8.47
N SER A 145 25.08 -6.64 -8.43
CA SER A 145 25.92 -6.43 -7.26
C SER A 145 25.47 -5.26 -6.38
N VAL A 146 24.35 -4.63 -6.69
CA VAL A 146 23.82 -3.53 -5.88
C VAL A 146 23.14 -4.07 -4.63
N PHE A 147 23.57 -3.55 -3.48
CA PHE A 147 22.96 -3.77 -2.17
C PHE A 147 22.68 -2.42 -1.54
N VAL A 148 21.53 -2.32 -0.92
CA VAL A 148 21.05 -1.12 -0.21
C VAL A 148 20.65 -1.47 1.21
N SER A 149 20.60 -0.47 2.08
CA SER A 149 20.12 -0.63 3.45
C SER A 149 18.82 0.13 3.64
N ALA A 150 17.78 -0.57 4.07
CA ALA A 150 16.46 -0.05 4.46
C ALA A 150 15.68 -1.15 5.20
N ASP A 151 14.47 -0.86 5.63
CA ASP A 151 13.57 -1.89 6.16
C ASP A 151 13.00 -2.72 5.00
N ARG A 152 13.62 -3.88 4.77
CA ARG A 152 13.26 -4.79 3.68
C ARG A 152 11.80 -5.25 3.78
N HIS A 153 11.31 -5.50 5.01
CA HIS A 153 9.95 -5.98 5.21
C HIS A 153 8.93 -4.92 4.79
N LEU A 154 9.09 -3.67 5.23
CA LEU A 154 8.23 -2.56 4.80
C LEU A 154 8.31 -2.32 3.29
N VAL A 155 9.49 -2.48 2.69
CA VAL A 155 9.65 -2.38 1.23
C VAL A 155 8.85 -3.46 0.51
N GLU A 156 8.95 -4.71 0.97
CA GLU A 156 8.19 -5.84 0.41
C GLU A 156 6.67 -5.64 0.57
N LEU A 157 6.20 -5.11 1.71
CA LEU A 157 4.78 -4.78 1.93
C LEU A 157 4.26 -3.78 0.89
N VAL A 158 4.97 -2.66 0.71
CA VAL A 158 4.59 -1.65 -0.28
C VAL A 158 4.57 -2.24 -1.68
N LEU A 159 5.63 -2.96 -2.06
CA LEU A 159 5.76 -3.51 -3.40
C LEU A 159 4.69 -4.57 -3.69
N ASN A 160 4.37 -5.44 -2.73
CA ASN A 160 3.31 -6.43 -2.86
C ASN A 160 1.95 -5.78 -3.10
N LYS A 161 1.61 -4.70 -2.36
CA LYS A 161 0.36 -3.98 -2.57
C LYS A 161 0.27 -3.36 -3.97
N LEU A 162 1.35 -2.77 -4.47
CA LEU A 162 1.39 -2.24 -5.84
C LEU A 162 1.23 -3.34 -6.90
N ILE A 163 1.82 -4.52 -6.68
CA ILE A 163 1.67 -5.68 -7.57
C ILE A 163 0.23 -6.21 -7.56
N ILE A 164 -0.39 -6.36 -6.38
CA ILE A 164 -1.79 -6.79 -6.24
C ILE A 164 -2.72 -5.82 -6.97
N LEU A 165 -2.46 -4.52 -6.83
CA LEU A 165 -3.20 -3.49 -7.54
C LEU A 165 -3.07 -3.64 -9.05
N ALA A 166 -1.86 -3.84 -9.57
CA ALA A 166 -1.62 -4.09 -10.99
C ALA A 166 -2.34 -5.36 -11.47
N CYS A 167 -2.34 -6.44 -10.68
CA CYS A 167 -3.10 -7.66 -11.01
C CYS A 167 -4.61 -7.41 -11.09
N ARG A 168 -5.17 -6.62 -10.17
CA ARG A 168 -6.61 -6.30 -10.12
C ARG A 168 -7.08 -5.57 -11.39
N PHE A 169 -6.27 -4.66 -11.92
CA PHE A 169 -6.63 -3.83 -13.08
C PHE A 169 -6.17 -4.36 -14.43
N SER A 170 -5.30 -5.37 -14.46
CA SER A 170 -4.85 -6.00 -15.69
C SER A 170 -5.82 -7.09 -16.15
N LYS A 171 -6.34 -6.97 -17.35
CA LYS A 171 -7.20 -7.99 -17.98
C LYS A 171 -6.48 -8.82 -19.02
N LYS A 172 -5.39 -8.31 -19.58
CA LYS A 172 -4.54 -8.93 -20.61
C LYS A 172 -3.21 -8.19 -20.68
N GLY A 173 -2.24 -8.80 -21.32
CA GLY A 173 -0.92 -8.19 -21.56
C GLY A 173 0.09 -8.59 -20.48
N GLU A 174 0.86 -7.64 -20.01
CA GLU A 174 2.00 -7.90 -19.14
C GLU A 174 2.02 -6.95 -17.93
N ILE A 175 2.36 -7.48 -16.77
CA ILE A 175 2.75 -6.73 -15.59
C ILE A 175 4.26 -6.83 -15.47
N THR A 176 4.92 -5.70 -15.44
CA THR A 176 6.38 -5.63 -15.31
C THR A 176 6.73 -5.04 -13.94
N VAL A 177 7.56 -5.76 -13.19
CA VAL A 177 8.11 -5.31 -11.90
C VAL A 177 9.61 -5.16 -12.02
N GLY A 178 10.15 -4.05 -11.55
CA GLY A 178 11.59 -3.82 -11.60
C GLY A 178 12.05 -2.79 -10.60
N CYS A 179 13.36 -2.55 -10.56
CA CYS A 179 13.93 -1.51 -9.72
C CYS A 179 15.09 -0.81 -10.41
N ARG A 180 15.27 0.48 -10.10
CA ARG A 180 16.33 1.34 -10.58
C ARG A 180 17.04 1.98 -9.37
N TYR A 181 18.34 1.86 -9.31
CA TYR A 181 19.17 2.52 -8.29
C TYR A 181 20.00 3.63 -8.92
N GLU A 182 19.90 4.81 -8.37
CA GLU A 182 20.66 5.98 -8.77
C GLU A 182 21.74 6.28 -7.72
N GLU A 183 22.97 5.94 -8.02
CA GLU A 183 24.09 6.06 -7.09
C GLU A 183 24.33 7.52 -6.65
N ASN A 184 24.21 8.47 -7.59
CA ASN A 184 24.48 9.89 -7.32
C ASN A 184 23.48 10.52 -6.32
N SER A 185 22.24 10.06 -6.31
CA SER A 185 21.16 10.56 -5.46
C SER A 185 20.89 9.67 -4.26
N HIS A 186 21.54 8.50 -4.16
CA HIS A 186 21.23 7.44 -3.20
C HIS A 186 19.74 7.11 -3.17
N ARG A 187 19.16 7.00 -4.36
CA ARG A 187 17.72 6.79 -4.53
C ARG A 187 17.46 5.46 -5.19
N LEU A 188 16.60 4.66 -4.54
CA LEU A 188 16.08 3.42 -5.09
C LEU A 188 14.64 3.65 -5.53
N THR A 189 14.30 3.28 -6.75
CA THR A 189 12.96 3.35 -7.30
C THR A 189 12.53 1.95 -7.71
N PHE A 190 11.45 1.46 -7.09
CA PHE A 190 10.75 0.27 -7.58
C PHE A 190 9.67 0.72 -8.56
N VAL A 191 9.49 -0.02 -9.63
CA VAL A 191 8.54 0.27 -10.69
C VAL A 191 7.61 -0.92 -10.85
N VAL A 192 6.31 -0.68 -10.76
CA VAL A 192 5.27 -1.64 -11.12
C VAL A 192 4.47 -1.04 -12.27
N GLN A 193 4.49 -1.71 -13.40
CA GLN A 193 3.87 -1.25 -14.63
C GLN A 193 2.92 -2.33 -15.14
N ASP A 194 1.70 -1.93 -15.49
CA ASP A 194 0.71 -2.79 -16.12
C ASP A 194 0.29 -2.27 -17.49
N MET A 195 -0.44 -3.09 -18.25
CA MET A 195 -1.05 -2.75 -19.54
C MET A 195 -2.59 -2.72 -19.43
N GLY A 196 -3.11 -2.35 -18.27
CA GLY A 196 -4.55 -2.23 -17.99
C GLY A 196 -5.19 -0.99 -18.59
N GLY A 197 -6.36 -0.61 -18.06
CA GLY A 197 -7.11 0.56 -18.53
C GLY A 197 -6.50 1.91 -18.18
N GLY A 198 -5.43 1.95 -17.41
CA GLY A 198 -4.84 3.18 -16.89
C GLY A 198 -5.70 3.82 -15.78
N ILE A 199 -5.20 4.93 -15.24
CA ILE A 199 -5.92 5.77 -14.29
C ILE A 199 -6.62 6.87 -15.09
N PRO A 200 -7.94 7.11 -14.88
CA PRO A 200 -8.65 8.19 -15.56
C PRO A 200 -8.01 9.56 -15.30
N GLU A 201 -8.03 10.43 -16.33
CA GLU A 201 -7.50 11.80 -16.21
C GLU A 201 -8.19 12.55 -15.05
N GLY A 202 -7.41 13.28 -14.26
CA GLY A 202 -7.88 14.05 -13.11
C GLY A 202 -8.02 13.23 -11.80
N ARG A 203 -7.87 11.90 -11.82
CA ARG A 203 -7.92 11.07 -10.61
C ARG A 203 -6.55 10.75 -10.00
N GLY A 204 -5.45 10.95 -10.72
CA GLY A 204 -4.12 10.54 -10.27
C GLY A 204 -3.70 11.13 -8.93
N ASP A 205 -3.87 12.44 -8.75
CA ASP A 205 -3.58 13.10 -7.47
C ASP A 205 -4.61 12.76 -6.38
N ALA A 206 -5.86 12.49 -6.76
CA ALA A 206 -6.92 12.11 -5.83
C ALA A 206 -6.67 10.71 -5.23
N LEU A 207 -6.07 9.77 -5.97
CA LEU A 207 -5.75 8.42 -5.50
C LEU A 207 -4.81 8.41 -4.29
N PHE A 208 -3.93 9.40 -4.18
CA PHE A 208 -3.02 9.55 -3.04
C PHE A 208 -3.52 10.57 -2.02
N ASN A 209 -4.43 11.47 -2.44
CA ASN A 209 -4.94 12.61 -1.68
C ASN A 209 -6.44 12.50 -1.40
N TRP A 210 -7.00 11.29 -1.33
CA TRP A 210 -8.41 11.05 -0.98
C TRP A 210 -8.90 11.78 0.29
N TYR A 211 -7.99 12.46 0.96
CA TYR A 211 -8.24 13.38 2.06
C TYR A 211 -9.18 14.55 1.71
N ASN A 212 -9.45 14.79 0.42
CA ASN A 212 -10.03 16.06 -0.02
C ASN A 212 -11.54 16.03 -0.30
N ASP A 213 -12.20 14.87 -0.40
CA ASP A 213 -13.63 14.81 -0.62
C ASP A 213 -14.36 14.00 0.48
N PRO A 214 -15.22 14.68 1.31
CA PRO A 214 -15.92 13.99 2.42
C PRO A 214 -17.09 13.13 1.97
N ASP A 215 -17.58 13.28 0.74
CA ASP A 215 -18.81 12.65 0.25
C ASP A 215 -18.56 11.51 -0.74
N ASP A 216 -17.30 11.25 -1.10
CA ASP A 216 -16.97 10.19 -2.04
C ASP A 216 -17.07 8.81 -1.39
N VAL A 217 -17.71 7.89 -2.10
CA VAL A 217 -17.78 6.46 -1.74
C VAL A 217 -16.40 5.87 -2.02
N PHE A 218 -15.65 5.56 -0.95
CA PHE A 218 -14.29 5.03 -1.06
C PHE A 218 -14.28 3.68 -1.77
N ASP A 219 -13.47 3.58 -2.83
CA ASP A 219 -13.10 2.31 -3.43
C ASP A 219 -11.97 1.67 -2.58
N GLU A 220 -11.96 0.34 -2.46
CA GLU A 220 -10.89 -0.43 -1.80
C GLU A 220 -9.50 -0.05 -2.31
N THR A 221 -9.39 0.28 -3.59
CA THR A 221 -8.16 0.72 -4.26
C THR A 221 -7.55 1.99 -3.66
N GLU A 222 -8.38 2.96 -3.31
CA GLU A 222 -7.92 4.24 -2.73
C GLU A 222 -7.40 4.04 -1.31
N ILE A 223 -7.98 3.10 -0.57
CA ILE A 223 -7.52 2.72 0.77
C ILE A 223 -6.15 2.04 0.66
N ASP A 224 -5.98 1.09 -0.23
CA ASP A 224 -4.72 0.36 -0.45
C ASP A 224 -3.57 1.30 -0.82
N LEU A 225 -3.81 2.26 -1.71
CA LEU A 225 -2.82 3.25 -2.11
C LEU A 225 -2.46 4.21 -0.97
N SER A 226 -3.43 4.63 -0.17
CA SER A 226 -3.18 5.52 0.97
C SER A 226 -2.36 4.84 2.07
N VAL A 227 -2.63 3.56 2.33
CA VAL A 227 -1.83 2.74 3.27
C VAL A 227 -0.42 2.57 2.71
N SER A 228 -0.27 2.21 1.45
CA SER A 228 1.02 2.08 0.78
C SER A 228 1.83 3.37 0.85
N GLN A 229 1.19 4.54 0.64
CA GLN A 229 1.84 5.84 0.76
C GLN A 229 2.33 6.13 2.18
N LYS A 230 1.56 5.74 3.21
CA LYS A 230 1.99 5.88 4.62
C LYS A 230 3.19 5.00 4.93
N LEU A 231 3.19 3.74 4.46
CA LEU A 231 4.32 2.83 4.59
C LEU A 231 5.57 3.39 3.91
N ALA A 232 5.43 3.86 2.67
CA ALA A 232 6.51 4.51 1.94
C ALA A 232 7.06 5.73 2.69
N SER A 233 6.19 6.56 3.26
CA SER A 233 6.59 7.73 4.05
C SER A 233 7.35 7.38 5.33
N LYS A 234 7.08 6.23 5.97
CA LYS A 234 7.87 5.72 7.11
C LYS A 234 9.30 5.38 6.72
N LEU A 235 9.51 4.91 5.50
CA LEU A 235 10.82 4.66 4.91
C LEU A 235 11.51 5.96 4.43
N GLY A 236 10.87 7.12 4.63
CA GLY A 236 11.35 8.40 4.09
C GLY A 236 11.13 8.55 2.60
N GLY A 237 10.35 7.66 1.99
CA GLY A 237 10.04 7.60 0.57
C GLY A 237 8.62 8.05 0.25
N PHE A 238 8.22 7.83 -0.99
CA PHE A 238 6.88 8.12 -1.49
C PHE A 238 6.53 7.25 -2.69
N ILE A 239 5.24 7.14 -2.98
CA ILE A 239 4.72 6.51 -4.19
C ILE A 239 4.17 7.60 -5.09
N HIS A 240 4.41 7.45 -6.38
CA HIS A 240 3.92 8.37 -7.38
C HIS A 240 3.44 7.60 -8.62
N TRP A 241 2.44 8.14 -9.28
CA TRP A 241 1.95 7.66 -10.56
C TRP A 241 2.63 8.43 -11.69
N ASP A 242 3.22 7.67 -12.65
CA ASP A 242 3.78 8.25 -13.87
C ASP A 242 2.66 8.53 -14.87
N ASP A 243 2.18 9.76 -14.91
CA ASP A 243 1.12 10.22 -15.81
C ASP A 243 1.56 10.32 -17.28
N THR A 244 2.87 10.22 -17.55
CA THR A 244 3.41 10.21 -18.90
C THR A 244 3.28 8.84 -19.57
N TYR A 245 3.13 7.76 -18.78
CA TYR A 245 2.91 6.42 -19.30
C TYR A 245 1.47 6.22 -19.73
N LYS A 246 1.25 6.00 -21.04
CA LYS A 246 -0.09 5.95 -21.66
C LYS A 246 -0.58 4.54 -22.03
N ASN A 247 0.22 3.50 -21.81
CA ASN A 247 -0.14 2.12 -22.19
C ASN A 247 -0.72 1.29 -21.04
N GLY A 248 -1.20 1.94 -19.97
CA GLY A 248 -1.71 1.34 -18.75
C GLY A 248 -1.37 2.19 -17.56
N THR A 249 -1.02 1.55 -16.42
CA THR A 249 -0.59 2.25 -15.21
C THR A 249 0.88 1.99 -14.94
N ARG A 250 1.61 3.01 -14.51
CA ARG A 250 2.96 2.88 -13.97
C ARG A 250 3.02 3.57 -12.62
N MET A 251 3.28 2.77 -11.57
CA MET A 251 3.52 3.24 -10.22
C MET A 251 5.00 3.15 -9.89
N GLU A 252 5.53 4.21 -9.32
CA GLU A 252 6.91 4.31 -8.87
C GLU A 252 6.95 4.49 -7.35
N PHE A 253 7.57 3.54 -6.66
CA PHE A 253 7.87 3.64 -5.25
C PHE A 253 9.32 4.06 -5.07
N VAL A 254 9.51 5.28 -4.60
CA VAL A 254 10.83 5.93 -4.47
C VAL A 254 11.20 6.03 -3.00
N LEU A 255 12.40 5.59 -2.65
CA LEU A 255 12.93 5.73 -1.30
C LEU A 255 14.40 6.10 -1.28
N PRO A 256 14.84 6.92 -0.30
CA PRO A 256 16.25 7.15 -0.04
C PRO A 256 16.85 5.88 0.60
N VAL A 257 18.02 5.48 0.17
CA VAL A 257 18.75 4.31 0.70
C VAL A 257 20.19 4.64 1.01
N ARG A 258 20.81 3.80 1.86
CA ARG A 258 22.22 3.93 2.26
C ARG A 258 23.06 2.80 1.70
#